data_8af2040287d373c820fc4e1476d93e07
#
_entry.id   8af2040287d373c820fc4e1476d93e07
#
_cell.length_a   1.000
_cell.length_b   1.000
_cell.length_c   1.000
_cell.angle_alpha   90.00
_cell.angle_beta   90.00
_cell.angle_gamma   90.00
#
_symmetry.space_group_name_H-M   'P 1'
#
loop_
_entity.id
_entity.type
_entity.pdbx_description
1 polymer ?
#
loop_
_entity_poly.entity_id
_entity_poly.type
_entity_poly.pdbx_seq_one_letter_code
_entity_poly.pdbx_strand_id
1 'polypeptide(L)'
;MTTINQKEIQKFSKLADEWWDASGKFKPLHDFNPIRLKYIIEKCTSHFKTSEKDKKPLSSLKILDIGCGGGLVSEPLSRLGADVTGIDASKKNIEVAKIHARKNNLKIKYLNTSPEKDQINEKFDVILNLEIVEHVD
;
A
#
# COMPACT_ATOMS: atom_id res chain seq x y z
N MET A 1 20.17 -2.90 17.32
CA MET A 1 20.59 -1.51 17.17
C MET A 1 20.42 -1.06 15.73
N THR A 2 19.74 0.02 15.53
CA THR A 2 19.52 0.50 14.16
C THR A 2 20.76 1.25 13.66
N THR A 3 21.17 0.93 12.45
CA THR A 3 22.23 1.64 11.77
C THR A 3 21.71 2.85 10.99
N ILE A 4 20.40 3.06 11.01
CA ILE A 4 19.77 4.17 10.31
C ILE A 4 20.01 5.44 11.11
N ASN A 5 20.70 6.41 10.50
CA ASN A 5 20.95 7.67 11.15
C ASN A 5 19.72 8.59 11.04
N GLN A 6 19.67 9.61 11.91
CA GLN A 6 18.54 10.53 11.96
C GLN A 6 18.35 11.33 10.66
N LYS A 7 19.43 11.59 9.93
CA LYS A 7 19.35 12.30 8.65
C LYS A 7 18.59 11.49 7.61
N GLU A 8 18.81 10.18 7.58
CA GLU A 8 18.05 9.30 6.67
C GLU A 8 16.57 9.26 7.03
N ILE A 9 16.27 9.14 8.33
CA ILE A 9 14.88 9.16 8.81
C ILE A 9 14.20 10.45 8.42
N GLN A 10 14.86 11.60 8.61
CA GLN A 10 14.31 12.90 8.23
C GLN A 10 14.10 13.01 6.73
N LYS A 11 15.03 12.51 5.94
CA LYS A 11 14.94 12.51 4.48
C LYS A 11 13.72 11.70 4.01
N PHE A 12 13.54 10.50 4.52
CA PHE A 12 12.42 9.65 4.14
C PHE A 12 11.10 10.17 4.68
N SER A 13 11.09 10.78 5.87
CA SER A 13 9.90 11.43 6.40
C SER A 13 9.44 12.57 5.51
N LYS A 14 10.38 13.37 5.00
CA LYS A 14 10.06 14.46 4.07
C LYS A 14 9.49 13.91 2.76
N LEU A 15 10.07 12.82 2.25
CA LEU A 15 9.56 12.18 1.04
C LEU A 15 8.16 11.59 1.27
N ALA A 16 7.91 11.06 2.47
CA ALA A 16 6.58 10.56 2.82
C ALA A 16 5.55 11.68 2.81
N ASP A 17 5.91 12.85 3.34
CA ASP A 17 5.03 14.02 3.32
C ASP A 17 4.71 14.43 1.88
N GLU A 18 5.69 14.38 0.97
CA GLU A 18 5.46 14.67 -0.45
C GLU A 18 4.51 13.64 -1.10
N TRP A 19 4.73 12.35 -0.84
CA TRP A 19 3.88 11.29 -1.38
C TRP A 19 2.42 11.46 -0.95
N TRP A 20 2.20 11.85 0.29
CA TRP A 20 0.86 11.95 0.88
C TRP A 20 0.25 13.35 0.78
N ASP A 21 0.93 14.28 0.13
CA ASP A 21 0.38 15.60 -0.16
C ASP A 21 -0.53 15.51 -1.39
N ALA A 22 -1.84 15.56 -1.14
CA ALA A 22 -2.86 15.41 -2.19
C ALA A 22 -2.86 16.55 -3.20
N SER A 23 -2.21 17.66 -2.90
CA SER A 23 -2.09 18.81 -3.81
C SER A 23 -0.68 18.96 -4.38
N GLY A 24 0.24 18.04 -4.05
CA GLY A 24 1.61 18.07 -4.53
C GLY A 24 1.81 17.32 -5.85
N LYS A 25 3.04 16.86 -6.07
CA LYS A 25 3.39 16.20 -7.34
C LYS A 25 2.73 14.85 -7.55
N PHE A 26 2.21 14.22 -6.49
CA PHE A 26 1.49 12.94 -6.59
C PHE A 26 -0.03 13.13 -6.66
N LYS A 27 -0.48 14.37 -6.90
CA LYS A 27 -1.90 14.69 -7.03
C LYS A 27 -2.65 13.74 -7.97
N PRO A 28 -2.13 13.38 -9.16
CA PRO A 28 -2.87 12.48 -10.05
C PRO A 28 -3.20 11.14 -9.40
N LEU A 29 -2.30 10.59 -8.58
CA LEU A 29 -2.56 9.33 -7.88
C LEU A 29 -3.65 9.49 -6.81
N HIS A 30 -3.63 10.63 -6.10
CA HIS A 30 -4.66 10.92 -5.10
C HIS A 30 -6.03 11.12 -5.75
N ASP A 31 -6.06 11.74 -6.93
CA ASP A 31 -7.32 11.98 -7.64
C ASP A 31 -7.96 10.67 -8.12
N PHE A 32 -7.15 9.70 -8.54
CA PHE A 32 -7.64 8.39 -8.97
C PHE A 32 -7.95 7.45 -7.81
N ASN A 33 -7.38 7.69 -6.65
CA ASN A 33 -7.44 6.74 -5.54
C ASN A 33 -8.87 6.40 -5.08
N PRO A 34 -9.78 7.37 -4.92
CA PRO A 34 -11.15 7.04 -4.50
C PRO A 34 -11.86 6.09 -5.46
N ILE A 35 -11.66 6.26 -6.76
CA ILE A 35 -12.27 5.40 -7.78
C ILE A 35 -11.70 3.98 -7.70
N ARG A 36 -10.37 3.86 -7.56
CA ARG A 36 -9.72 2.57 -7.41
C ARG A 36 -10.16 1.84 -6.16
N LEU A 37 -10.22 2.55 -5.04
CA LEU A 37 -10.64 1.97 -3.76
C LEU A 37 -12.08 1.51 -3.80
N LYS A 38 -12.97 2.32 -4.40
CA LYS A 38 -14.38 1.95 -4.56
C LYS A 38 -14.50 0.64 -5.35
N TYR A 39 -13.78 0.54 -6.46
CA TYR A 39 -13.78 -0.67 -7.28
C TYR A 39 -13.27 -1.88 -6.49
N ILE A 40 -12.16 -1.74 -5.78
CA ILE A 40 -11.59 -2.82 -5.00
C ILE A 40 -12.56 -3.28 -3.91
N ILE A 41 -13.15 -2.33 -3.17
CA ILE A 41 -14.10 -2.64 -2.10
C ILE A 41 -15.33 -3.35 -2.65
N GLU A 42 -15.89 -2.86 -3.75
CA GLU A 42 -17.08 -3.47 -4.37
C GLU A 42 -16.78 -4.91 -4.81
N LYS A 43 -15.64 -5.13 -5.46
CA LYS A 43 -15.26 -6.47 -5.92
C LYS A 43 -14.99 -7.42 -4.76
N CYS A 44 -14.29 -6.96 -3.74
CA CYS A 44 -13.99 -7.80 -2.57
C CYS A 44 -15.25 -8.16 -1.80
N THR A 45 -16.10 -7.18 -1.51
CA THR A 45 -17.31 -7.43 -0.73
C THR A 45 -18.30 -8.32 -1.49
N SER A 46 -18.40 -8.14 -2.80
CA SER A 46 -19.25 -9.00 -3.65
C SER A 46 -18.71 -10.44 -3.69
N HIS A 47 -17.42 -10.60 -3.93
CA HIS A 47 -16.80 -11.93 -4.06
C HIS A 47 -16.83 -12.71 -2.74
N PHE A 48 -16.49 -12.04 -1.63
CA PHE A 48 -16.40 -12.69 -0.32
C PHE A 48 -17.69 -12.57 0.50
N LYS A 49 -18.74 -12.05 -0.11
CA LYS A 49 -20.10 -11.93 0.49
C LYS A 49 -20.11 -11.17 1.81
N THR A 50 -19.33 -10.07 1.86
CA THR A 50 -19.36 -9.13 2.98
C THR A 50 -20.11 -7.87 2.58
N SER A 51 -20.31 -6.96 3.52
CA SER A 51 -21.06 -5.72 3.27
C SER A 51 -20.13 -4.52 3.30
N GLU A 52 -20.29 -3.62 2.32
CA GLU A 52 -19.57 -2.34 2.30
C GLU A 52 -19.95 -1.46 3.49
N LYS A 53 -21.11 -1.74 4.12
CA LYS A 53 -21.60 -0.99 5.27
C LYS A 53 -20.93 -1.40 6.58
N ASP A 54 -20.20 -2.51 6.59
CA ASP A 54 -19.46 -2.93 7.77
C ASP A 54 -18.34 -1.92 8.05
N LYS A 55 -18.01 -1.74 9.32
CA LYS A 55 -16.90 -0.85 9.71
C LYS A 55 -15.57 -1.35 9.18
N LYS A 56 -15.40 -2.67 9.09
CA LYS A 56 -14.20 -3.32 8.59
C LYS A 56 -14.60 -4.31 7.49
N PRO A 57 -15.03 -3.83 6.33
CA PRO A 57 -15.57 -4.72 5.29
C PRO A 57 -14.55 -5.70 4.71
N LEU A 58 -13.26 -5.43 4.90
CA LEU A 58 -12.19 -6.28 4.37
C LEU A 58 -11.53 -7.13 5.46
N SER A 59 -12.15 -7.26 6.63
CA SER A 59 -11.62 -8.07 7.73
C SER A 59 -11.34 -9.49 7.26
N SER A 60 -10.21 -10.03 7.70
CA SER A 60 -9.76 -11.40 7.40
C SER A 60 -9.28 -11.63 5.98
N LEU A 61 -9.29 -10.61 5.12
CA LEU A 61 -8.73 -10.74 3.77
C LEU A 61 -7.24 -10.46 3.80
N LYS A 62 -6.46 -11.34 3.19
CA LYS A 62 -5.04 -11.13 2.96
C LYS A 62 -4.86 -10.56 1.56
N ILE A 63 -4.31 -9.36 1.47
CA ILE A 63 -4.16 -8.64 0.21
C ILE A 63 -2.68 -8.35 -0.08
N LEU A 64 -2.25 -8.70 -1.29
CA LEU A 64 -0.93 -8.34 -1.79
C LEU A 64 -1.08 -7.15 -2.74
N ASP A 65 -0.38 -6.06 -2.44
CA ASP A 65 -0.36 -4.85 -3.26
C ASP A 65 0.99 -4.78 -3.99
N ILE A 66 0.99 -5.13 -5.27
CA ILE A 66 2.21 -5.15 -6.10
C ILE A 66 2.44 -3.75 -6.68
N GLY A 67 3.65 -3.24 -6.49
CA GLY A 67 3.97 -1.88 -6.90
C GLY A 67 3.33 -0.86 -5.97
N CYS A 68 3.39 -1.10 -4.67
CA CYS A 68 2.64 -0.33 -3.68
C CYS A 68 3.07 1.15 -3.54
N GLY A 69 4.26 1.51 -4.04
CA GLY A 69 4.76 2.88 -3.92
C GLY A 69 4.81 3.36 -2.48
N GLY A 70 4.31 4.55 -2.23
CA GLY A 70 4.27 5.14 -0.89
C GLY A 70 3.11 4.67 -0.02
N GLY A 71 2.30 3.71 -0.48
CA GLY A 71 1.25 3.10 0.32
C GLY A 71 -0.14 3.70 0.15
N LEU A 72 -0.37 4.47 -0.91
CA LEU A 72 -1.66 5.17 -1.12
C LEU A 72 -2.86 4.24 -1.20
N VAL A 73 -2.68 3.01 -1.69
CA VAL A 73 -3.74 2.01 -1.74
C VAL A 73 -3.67 1.09 -0.52
N SER A 74 -2.47 0.68 -0.13
CA SER A 74 -2.27 -0.24 0.99
C SER A 74 -2.86 0.28 2.31
N GLU A 75 -2.66 1.56 2.62
CA GLU A 75 -3.13 2.12 3.89
C GLU A 75 -4.65 2.13 4.03
N PRO A 76 -5.42 2.63 3.04
CA PRO A 76 -6.89 2.57 3.14
C PRO A 76 -7.42 1.15 3.29
N LEU A 77 -6.83 0.19 2.58
CA LEU A 77 -7.24 -1.21 2.69
C LEU A 77 -6.97 -1.77 4.10
N SER A 78 -5.84 -1.40 4.68
CA SER A 78 -5.51 -1.78 6.05
C SER A 78 -6.51 -1.18 7.05
N ARG A 79 -6.89 0.08 6.85
CA ARG A 79 -7.89 0.72 7.72
C ARG A 79 -9.24 0.03 7.64
N LEU A 80 -9.55 -0.60 6.51
CA LEU A 80 -10.80 -1.35 6.32
C LEU A 80 -10.72 -2.78 6.83
N GLY A 81 -9.63 -3.14 7.47
CA GLY A 81 -9.49 -4.44 8.14
C GLY A 81 -8.64 -5.47 7.42
N ALA A 82 -8.18 -5.19 6.21
CA ALA A 82 -7.37 -6.14 5.45
C ALA A 82 -5.98 -6.33 6.09
N ASP A 83 -5.47 -7.55 5.96
CA ASP A 83 -4.08 -7.86 6.28
C ASP A 83 -3.26 -7.65 5.00
N VAL A 84 -2.60 -6.49 4.91
CA VAL A 84 -1.97 -6.03 3.68
C VAL A 84 -0.47 -6.27 3.69
N THR A 85 0.02 -6.83 2.59
CA THR A 85 1.45 -6.87 2.27
C THR A 85 1.66 -6.04 1.01
N GLY A 86 2.51 -5.02 1.10
CA GLY A 86 2.88 -4.20 -0.06
C GLY A 86 4.29 -4.53 -0.50
N ILE A 87 4.49 -4.67 -1.79
CA ILE A 87 5.83 -4.87 -2.34
C ILE A 87 6.12 -3.83 -3.41
N ASP A 88 7.38 -3.43 -3.50
CA ASP A 88 7.86 -2.48 -4.49
C ASP A 88 9.34 -2.71 -4.73
N ALA A 89 9.76 -2.58 -5.98
CA ALA A 89 11.15 -2.74 -6.34
C ALA A 89 12.02 -1.56 -5.88
N SER A 90 11.42 -0.43 -5.56
CA SER A 90 12.11 0.75 -5.07
C SER A 90 12.24 0.72 -3.55
N LYS A 91 13.48 0.61 -3.07
CA LYS A 91 13.75 0.68 -1.64
C LYS A 91 13.26 2.01 -1.04
N LYS A 92 13.43 3.10 -1.78
CA LYS A 92 13.00 4.43 -1.38
C LYS A 92 11.48 4.46 -1.14
N ASN A 93 10.70 3.90 -2.06
CA ASN A 93 9.25 3.86 -1.91
C ASN A 93 8.84 3.03 -0.68
N ILE A 94 9.49 1.90 -0.46
CA ILE A 94 9.21 1.05 0.70
C ILE A 94 9.51 1.77 2.02
N GLU A 95 10.62 2.49 2.09
CA GLU A 95 10.95 3.25 3.30
C GLU A 95 9.94 4.36 3.56
N VAL A 96 9.49 5.06 2.51
CA VAL A 96 8.43 6.06 2.60
C VAL A 96 7.14 5.43 3.12
N ALA A 97 6.74 4.30 2.55
CA ALA A 97 5.51 3.61 2.95
C ALA A 97 5.55 3.17 4.41
N LYS A 98 6.69 2.59 4.84
CA LYS A 98 6.88 2.17 6.25
C LYS A 98 6.74 3.34 7.22
N ILE A 99 7.39 4.46 6.91
CA ILE A 99 7.37 5.63 7.79
C ILE A 99 5.96 6.18 7.93
N HIS A 100 5.25 6.32 6.83
CA HIS A 100 3.89 6.87 6.88
C HIS A 100 2.93 5.93 7.62
N ALA A 101 3.01 4.63 7.37
CA ALA A 101 2.17 3.65 8.06
C ALA A 101 2.42 3.68 9.57
N ARG A 102 3.69 3.78 9.98
CA ARG A 102 4.08 3.86 11.39
C ARG A 102 3.50 5.11 12.06
N LYS A 103 3.56 6.25 11.38
CA LYS A 103 2.97 7.51 11.89
C LYS A 103 1.47 7.39 12.10
N ASN A 104 0.81 6.55 11.34
CA ASN A 104 -0.64 6.36 11.39
C ASN A 104 -1.05 5.11 12.16
N ASN A 105 -0.11 4.47 12.85
CA ASN A 105 -0.33 3.26 13.65
C ASN A 105 -0.97 2.12 12.87
N LEU A 106 -0.58 1.98 11.61
CA LEU A 106 -1.04 0.90 10.75
C LEU A 106 -0.01 -0.20 10.68
N LYS A 107 -0.46 -1.44 10.78
CA LYS A 107 0.40 -2.61 10.66
C LYS A 107 0.29 -3.17 9.25
N ILE A 108 1.23 -2.80 8.41
CA ILE A 108 1.31 -3.26 7.03
C ILE A 108 2.70 -3.85 6.83
N LYS A 109 2.76 -5.01 6.22
CA LYS A 109 4.04 -5.63 5.87
C LYS A 109 4.49 -5.09 4.54
N TYR A 110 5.61 -4.33 4.53
CA TYR A 110 6.19 -3.80 3.30
C TYR A 110 7.52 -4.48 3.02
N LEU A 111 7.70 -4.95 1.78
CA LEU A 111 8.91 -5.65 1.35
C LEU A 111 9.47 -5.01 0.10
N ASN A 112 10.77 -4.74 0.12
CA ASN A 112 11.48 -4.25 -1.05
C ASN A 112 11.85 -5.43 -1.94
N THR A 113 10.93 -5.81 -2.80
CA THR A 113 11.09 -6.95 -3.70
C THR A 113 10.15 -6.83 -4.89
N SER A 114 10.22 -7.79 -5.78
CA SER A 114 9.29 -7.95 -6.90
C SER A 114 8.89 -9.41 -7.03
N PRO A 115 7.77 -9.71 -7.70
CA PRO A 115 7.35 -11.11 -7.87
C PRO A 115 8.37 -11.97 -8.61
N GLU A 116 9.19 -11.36 -9.47
CA GLU A 116 10.21 -12.09 -10.23
C GLU A 116 11.45 -12.40 -9.40
N LYS A 117 11.76 -11.57 -8.39
CA LYS A 117 12.98 -11.73 -7.61
C LYS A 117 12.88 -12.75 -6.50
N ASP A 118 11.78 -12.73 -5.77
CA ASP A 118 11.61 -13.57 -4.60
C ASP A 118 10.30 -14.32 -4.67
N GLN A 119 10.35 -15.57 -4.24
CA GLN A 119 9.13 -16.35 -4.06
C GLN A 119 8.42 -15.82 -2.81
N ILE A 120 7.21 -15.36 -3.02
CA ILE A 120 6.34 -14.99 -1.91
C ILE A 120 5.56 -16.24 -1.55
N ASN A 121 5.92 -16.85 -0.44
CA ASN A 121 5.37 -18.13 -0.03
C ASN A 121 3.99 -18.03 0.63
N GLU A 122 3.53 -16.83 0.90
CA GLU A 122 2.22 -16.62 1.49
C GLU A 122 1.12 -16.73 0.44
N LYS A 123 -0.02 -17.23 0.87
CA LYS A 123 -1.23 -17.23 0.03
C LYS A 123 -2.05 -15.99 0.33
N PHE A 124 -2.51 -15.33 -0.71
CA PHE A 124 -3.32 -14.12 -0.59
C PHE A 124 -4.72 -14.38 -1.14
N ASP A 125 -5.70 -13.72 -0.52
CA ASP A 125 -7.08 -13.76 -1.01
C ASP A 125 -7.26 -12.85 -2.23
N VAL A 126 -6.51 -11.75 -2.25
CA VAL A 126 -6.58 -10.73 -3.32
C VAL A 126 -5.17 -10.32 -3.69
N ILE A 127 -4.92 -10.20 -4.98
CA ILE A 127 -3.65 -9.67 -5.50
C ILE A 127 -3.99 -8.45 -6.35
N LEU A 128 -3.41 -7.31 -5.98
CA LEU A 128 -3.58 -6.05 -6.72
C LEU A 128 -2.34 -5.79 -7.54
N ASN A 129 -2.54 -5.44 -8.79
CA ASN A 129 -1.46 -5.10 -9.71
C ASN A 129 -1.82 -3.77 -10.39
N LEU A 130 -1.88 -2.72 -9.55
CA LEU A 130 -2.25 -1.37 -9.96
C LEU A 130 -0.98 -0.61 -10.33
N GLU A 131 -1.06 0.24 -11.33
CA GLU A 131 0.01 1.15 -11.74
C GLU A 131 1.26 0.49 -12.35
N ILE A 132 1.54 -0.77 -12.03
CA ILE A 132 2.79 -1.40 -12.47
C ILE A 132 2.86 -1.53 -14.00
N VAL A 133 1.72 -1.68 -14.66
CA VAL A 133 1.65 -1.80 -16.12
C VAL A 133 2.06 -0.50 -16.80
N GLU A 134 1.85 0.64 -16.16
CA GLU A 134 2.21 1.95 -16.69
C GLU A 134 3.72 2.17 -16.75
N HIS A 135 4.49 1.39 -16.00
CA HIS A 135 5.92 1.53 -15.90
C HIS A 135 6.69 0.41 -16.59
N VAL A 136 5.99 -0.46 -17.31
CA VAL A 136 6.60 -1.55 -18.05
C VAL A 136 6.70 -1.14 -19.53
N ASP A 137 7.92 -1.10 -20.04
CA ASP A 137 8.20 -0.76 -21.45
C ASP A 137 7.99 -1.97 -22.36
#